data_5bec1f95b97c761d8f4482924ff54c24
#
_entry.id   5bec1f95b97c761d8f4482924ff54c24
#
_cell.length_a   1.000
_cell.length_b   1.000
_cell.length_c   1.000
_cell.angle_alpha   90.00
_cell.angle_beta   90.00
_cell.angle_gamma   90.00
#
_symmetry.space_group_name_H-M   'P 1'
#
loop_
_entity.id
_entity.type
_entity.pdbx_description
1 polymer ?
#
loop_
_entity_poly.entity_id
_entity_poly.type
_entity_poly.pdbx_seq_one_letter_code
_entity_poly.pdbx_strand_id
1 'polypeptide(L)'
;MPPKAHAILSASSSHRWLNCPPSARLCETYEDKGSDYAAEGTDAHSLCEYKLRLALGMEAADPTEHLTWYNEEMLDCANGYASYILELVEAAKETCADPVVLIEQRVDFSRWVEQGFGTSDAIIISDGTLHVVDYKHGLGVLVEADNNPQMMCYALGALELFDAIYDIDAVSMTVYQPRRQNVSTFEM
;
A
#
# COMPACT_ATOMS: atom_id res chain seq x y z
N MET A 1 9.48 20.87 -12.68
CA MET A 1 10.24 19.88 -11.90
C MET A 1 9.46 18.59 -11.97
N PRO A 2 10.09 17.43 -12.18
CA PRO A 2 9.36 16.16 -12.02
C PRO A 2 8.80 16.11 -10.60
N PRO A 3 7.58 15.55 -10.41
CA PRO A 3 7.02 15.42 -9.08
C PRO A 3 8.00 14.65 -8.19
N LYS A 4 8.21 15.09 -6.95
CA LYS A 4 9.03 14.34 -5.99
C LYS A 4 8.42 12.94 -5.85
N ALA A 5 9.23 11.91 -5.98
CA ALA A 5 8.76 10.53 -5.88
C ALA A 5 8.15 10.23 -4.49
N HIS A 6 8.65 10.92 -3.44
CA HIS A 6 8.18 10.78 -2.07
C HIS A 6 7.88 12.13 -1.43
N ALA A 7 6.81 12.20 -0.63
CA ALA A 7 6.54 13.34 0.22
C ALA A 7 7.54 13.39 1.39
N ILE A 8 7.86 14.59 1.86
CA ILE A 8 8.65 14.77 3.10
C ILE A 8 7.90 14.13 4.27
N LEU A 9 6.59 14.37 4.35
CA LEU A 9 5.68 13.75 5.29
C LEU A 9 4.89 12.63 4.59
N SER A 10 5.62 11.61 4.10
CA SER A 10 5.01 10.47 3.42
C SER A 10 4.25 9.57 4.39
N ALA A 11 3.26 8.83 3.89
CA ALA A 11 2.53 7.84 4.67
C ALA A 11 3.47 6.79 5.28
N SER A 12 4.41 6.24 4.50
CA SER A 12 5.37 5.22 4.96
C SER A 12 6.32 5.71 6.06
N SER A 13 6.56 7.02 6.19
CA SER A 13 7.37 7.61 7.26
C SER A 13 6.54 8.18 8.41
N SER A 14 5.22 8.00 8.40
CA SER A 14 4.29 8.64 9.33
C SER A 14 4.58 8.32 10.81
N HIS A 15 4.89 7.07 11.13
CA HIS A 15 5.28 6.71 12.49
C HIS A 15 6.47 7.54 13.00
N ARG A 16 7.46 7.83 12.12
CA ARG A 16 8.63 8.61 12.49
C ARG A 16 8.27 10.08 12.74
N TRP A 17 7.61 10.74 11.77
CA TRP A 17 7.35 12.17 11.88
C TRP A 17 6.24 12.51 12.89
N LEU A 18 5.31 11.59 13.18
CA LEU A 18 4.34 11.75 14.27
C LEU A 18 5.01 11.70 15.65
N ASN A 19 5.96 10.80 15.85
CA ASN A 19 6.66 10.67 17.14
C ASN A 19 7.83 11.65 17.29
N CYS A 20 8.41 12.13 16.20
CA CYS A 20 9.51 13.09 16.16
C CYS A 20 9.33 14.07 14.99
N PRO A 21 8.47 15.10 15.10
CA PRO A 21 8.22 16.04 14.01
C PRO A 21 9.48 16.68 13.40
N PRO A 22 10.52 17.05 14.19
CA PRO A 22 11.75 17.58 13.63
C PRO A 22 12.50 16.62 12.70
N SER A 23 12.27 15.32 12.79
CA SER A 23 12.92 14.31 11.96
C SER A 23 12.64 14.50 10.46
N ALA A 24 11.49 15.03 10.10
CA ALA A 24 11.13 15.27 8.71
C ALA A 24 12.13 16.24 8.06
N ARG A 25 12.39 17.38 8.71
CA ARG A 25 13.36 18.36 8.22
C ARG A 25 14.81 17.90 8.35
N LEU A 26 15.12 17.18 9.42
CA LEU A 26 16.47 16.65 9.63
C LEU A 26 16.84 15.66 8.52
N CYS A 27 15.91 14.77 8.14
CA CYS A 27 16.15 13.79 7.08
C CYS A 27 16.38 14.42 5.71
N GLU A 28 15.83 15.61 5.42
CA GLU A 28 16.12 16.31 4.17
C GLU A 28 17.59 16.75 4.03
N THR A 29 18.30 16.89 5.15
CA THR A 29 19.71 17.31 5.16
C THR A 29 20.69 16.17 4.97
N TYR A 30 20.22 14.93 5.01
CA TYR A 30 21.06 13.75 4.80
C TYR A 30 20.74 13.10 3.45
N GLU A 31 21.80 12.59 2.82
CA GLU A 31 21.66 11.76 1.63
C GLU A 31 21.02 10.43 2.01
N ASP A 32 19.92 10.08 1.36
CA ASP A 32 19.33 8.76 1.50
C ASP A 32 20.20 7.74 0.74
N LYS A 33 20.96 6.96 1.49
CA LYS A 33 21.82 5.91 0.91
C LYS A 33 21.07 4.64 0.58
N GLY A 34 19.76 4.59 0.93
CA GLY A 34 18.97 3.38 0.84
C GLY A 34 19.49 2.26 1.77
N SER A 35 18.90 1.11 1.67
CA SER A 35 19.41 -0.12 2.28
C SER A 35 19.03 -1.31 1.40
N ASP A 36 19.76 -2.40 1.52
CA ASP A 36 19.43 -3.64 0.79
C ASP A 36 18.01 -4.11 1.11
N TYR A 37 17.56 -3.96 2.35
CA TYR A 37 16.20 -4.28 2.76
C TYR A 37 15.13 -3.41 2.09
N ALA A 38 15.42 -2.12 1.89
CA ALA A 38 14.52 -1.22 1.17
C ALA A 38 14.50 -1.55 -0.32
N ALA A 39 15.63 -1.90 -0.91
CA ALA A 39 15.74 -2.33 -2.30
C ALA A 39 15.01 -3.66 -2.53
N GLU A 40 15.21 -4.65 -1.66
CA GLU A 40 14.46 -5.93 -1.68
C GLU A 40 12.95 -5.67 -1.58
N GLY A 41 12.53 -4.78 -0.69
CA GLY A 41 11.12 -4.37 -0.57
C GLY A 41 10.57 -3.76 -1.85
N THR A 42 11.33 -2.89 -2.51
CA THR A 42 10.93 -2.26 -3.78
C THR A 42 10.75 -3.30 -4.89
N ASP A 43 11.67 -4.25 -5.02
CA ASP A 43 11.59 -5.35 -5.96
C ASP A 43 10.33 -6.21 -5.70
N ALA A 44 10.07 -6.50 -4.42
CA ALA A 44 8.91 -7.28 -4.02
C ALA A 44 7.57 -6.57 -4.35
N HIS A 45 7.45 -5.25 -4.10
CA HIS A 45 6.27 -4.47 -4.50
C HIS A 45 6.07 -4.49 -6.02
N SER A 46 7.14 -4.32 -6.81
CA SER A 46 7.07 -4.40 -8.27
C SER A 46 6.56 -5.76 -8.76
N LEU A 47 6.99 -6.85 -8.10
CA LEU A 47 6.51 -8.18 -8.43
C LEU A 47 5.06 -8.41 -8.00
N CYS A 48 4.66 -7.89 -6.82
CA CYS A 48 3.28 -7.93 -6.33
C CYS A 48 2.32 -7.19 -7.28
N GLU A 49 2.68 -5.97 -7.69
CA GLU A 49 1.93 -5.21 -8.67
C GLU A 49 1.74 -5.99 -9.97
N TYR A 50 2.82 -6.54 -10.52
CA TYR A 50 2.78 -7.34 -11.75
C TYR A 50 1.84 -8.55 -11.62
N LYS A 51 1.99 -9.34 -10.56
CA LYS A 51 1.17 -10.52 -10.33
C LYS A 51 -0.30 -10.19 -10.11
N LEU A 52 -0.59 -9.13 -9.37
CA LEU A 52 -1.96 -8.67 -9.14
C LEU A 52 -2.61 -8.18 -10.44
N ARG A 53 -1.90 -7.41 -11.25
CA ARG A 53 -2.42 -6.96 -12.57
C ARG A 53 -2.77 -8.15 -13.46
N LEU A 54 -1.90 -9.14 -13.57
CA LEU A 54 -2.18 -10.35 -14.34
C LEU A 54 -3.38 -11.14 -13.80
N ALA A 55 -3.47 -11.27 -12.48
CA ALA A 55 -4.57 -11.98 -11.81
C ALA A 55 -5.94 -11.31 -12.06
N LEU A 56 -5.95 -9.98 -12.21
CA LEU A 56 -7.14 -9.19 -12.57
C LEU A 56 -7.39 -9.11 -14.10
N GLY A 57 -6.60 -9.84 -14.91
CA GLY A 57 -6.74 -9.84 -16.35
C GLY A 57 -6.21 -8.59 -17.06
N MET A 58 -5.39 -7.80 -16.37
CA MET A 58 -4.77 -6.59 -16.92
C MET A 58 -3.44 -6.93 -17.59
N GLU A 59 -3.08 -6.18 -18.65
CA GLU A 59 -1.74 -6.26 -19.24
C GLU A 59 -0.72 -5.57 -18.33
N ALA A 60 0.43 -6.22 -18.10
CA ALA A 60 1.55 -5.66 -17.38
C ALA A 60 2.89 -6.17 -17.91
N ALA A 61 3.92 -5.33 -17.89
CA ALA A 61 5.26 -5.74 -18.27
C ALA A 61 5.88 -6.58 -17.15
N ASP A 62 6.53 -7.69 -17.51
CA ASP A 62 7.22 -8.55 -16.55
C ASP A 62 8.47 -7.83 -15.99
N PRO A 63 8.54 -7.55 -14.68
CA PRO A 63 9.68 -6.87 -14.08
C PRO A 63 10.86 -7.78 -13.77
N THR A 64 10.72 -9.11 -13.86
CA THR A 64 11.66 -10.09 -13.29
C THR A 64 13.09 -9.95 -13.78
N GLU A 65 13.31 -9.55 -15.05
CA GLU A 65 14.65 -9.31 -15.60
C GLU A 65 15.39 -8.11 -14.97
N HIS A 66 14.64 -7.23 -14.29
CA HIS A 66 15.18 -6.00 -13.69
C HIS A 66 15.25 -6.04 -12.16
N LEU A 67 14.68 -7.10 -11.54
CA LEU A 67 14.70 -7.27 -10.09
C LEU A 67 16.04 -7.86 -9.63
N THR A 68 16.73 -7.14 -8.75
CA THR A 68 18.02 -7.58 -8.19
C THR A 68 17.85 -8.69 -7.15
N TRP A 69 16.74 -8.65 -6.41
CA TRP A 69 16.45 -9.53 -5.26
C TRP A 69 15.45 -10.65 -5.59
N TYR A 70 15.12 -10.84 -6.87
CA TYR A 70 14.18 -11.88 -7.29
C TYR A 70 14.62 -13.27 -6.84
N ASN A 71 13.70 -13.99 -6.21
CA ASN A 71 13.85 -15.38 -5.82
C ASN A 71 12.48 -16.07 -5.73
N GLU A 72 12.47 -17.39 -5.54
CA GLU A 72 11.25 -18.20 -5.45
C GLU A 72 10.36 -17.80 -4.27
N GLU A 73 10.96 -17.48 -3.09
CA GLU A 73 10.20 -17.02 -1.93
C GLU A 73 9.45 -15.70 -2.23
N MET A 74 10.12 -14.75 -2.90
CA MET A 74 9.50 -13.48 -3.31
C MET A 74 8.36 -13.74 -4.30
N LEU A 75 8.54 -14.67 -5.24
CA LEU A 75 7.51 -15.07 -6.20
C LEU A 75 6.29 -15.68 -5.49
N ASP A 76 6.50 -16.58 -4.53
CA ASP A 76 5.43 -17.19 -3.75
C ASP A 76 4.68 -16.14 -2.91
N CYS A 77 5.40 -15.21 -2.30
CA CYS A 77 4.81 -14.09 -1.57
C CYS A 77 3.94 -13.20 -2.47
N ALA A 78 4.42 -12.88 -3.67
CA ALA A 78 3.68 -12.06 -4.62
C ALA A 78 2.43 -12.77 -5.17
N ASN A 79 2.53 -14.07 -5.45
CA ASN A 79 1.37 -14.88 -5.85
C ASN A 79 0.34 -14.97 -4.71
N GLY A 80 0.79 -15.16 -3.46
CA GLY A 80 -0.07 -15.17 -2.28
C GLY A 80 -0.80 -13.84 -2.08
N TYR A 81 -0.10 -12.71 -2.26
CA TYR A 81 -0.70 -11.38 -2.21
C TYR A 81 -1.79 -11.20 -3.28
N ALA A 82 -1.47 -11.55 -4.53
CA ALA A 82 -2.44 -11.46 -5.63
C ALA A 82 -3.69 -12.33 -5.36
N SER A 83 -3.50 -13.55 -4.84
CA SER A 83 -4.61 -14.43 -4.46
C SER A 83 -5.46 -13.82 -3.35
N TYR A 84 -4.83 -13.24 -2.32
CA TYR A 84 -5.53 -12.57 -1.23
C TYR A 84 -6.39 -11.40 -1.71
N ILE A 85 -5.86 -10.55 -2.60
CA ILE A 85 -6.64 -9.44 -3.18
C ILE A 85 -7.81 -9.97 -4.02
N LEU A 86 -7.62 -11.04 -4.80
CA LEU A 86 -8.70 -11.67 -5.55
C LEU A 86 -9.81 -12.20 -4.63
N GLU A 87 -9.47 -12.81 -3.50
CA GLU A 87 -10.45 -13.26 -2.50
C GLU A 87 -11.28 -12.10 -1.97
N LEU A 88 -10.65 -10.94 -1.68
CA LEU A 88 -11.37 -9.73 -1.27
C LEU A 88 -12.29 -9.21 -2.38
N VAL A 89 -11.83 -9.22 -3.63
CA VAL A 89 -12.64 -8.79 -4.78
C VAL A 89 -13.84 -9.72 -5.01
N GLU A 90 -13.65 -11.04 -4.91
CA GLU A 90 -14.74 -11.99 -5.05
C GLU A 90 -15.75 -11.88 -3.89
N ALA A 91 -15.29 -11.66 -2.66
CA ALA A 91 -16.18 -11.36 -1.54
C ALA A 91 -16.96 -10.05 -1.76
N ALA A 92 -16.30 -9.02 -2.28
CA ALA A 92 -16.96 -7.75 -2.62
C ALA A 92 -18.05 -7.92 -3.70
N LYS A 93 -17.88 -8.85 -4.64
CA LYS A 93 -18.87 -9.15 -5.69
C LYS A 93 -20.14 -9.80 -5.19
N GLU A 94 -20.15 -10.34 -3.97
CA GLU A 94 -21.36 -10.89 -3.37
C GLU A 94 -22.41 -9.79 -3.08
N THR A 95 -21.96 -8.57 -2.80
CA THR A 95 -22.82 -7.42 -2.47
C THR A 95 -22.78 -6.32 -3.52
N CYS A 96 -21.66 -6.15 -4.22
CA CYS A 96 -21.45 -5.11 -5.23
C CYS A 96 -21.19 -5.73 -6.61
N ALA A 97 -22.01 -5.41 -7.61
CA ALA A 97 -21.91 -6.01 -8.95
C ALA A 97 -20.59 -5.64 -9.68
N ASP A 98 -20.02 -4.49 -9.37
CA ASP A 98 -18.82 -3.95 -10.04
C ASP A 98 -17.89 -3.24 -9.04
N PRO A 99 -17.20 -3.99 -8.17
CA PRO A 99 -16.25 -3.41 -7.23
C PRO A 99 -15.08 -2.77 -7.98
N VAL A 100 -14.68 -1.59 -7.56
CA VAL A 100 -13.55 -0.87 -8.13
C VAL A 100 -12.26 -1.37 -7.49
N VAL A 101 -11.28 -1.75 -8.31
CA VAL A 101 -9.94 -2.17 -7.83
C VAL A 101 -8.88 -1.25 -8.41
N LEU A 102 -8.12 -0.61 -7.54
CA LEU A 102 -7.03 0.30 -7.91
C LEU A 102 -5.71 -0.27 -7.37
N ILE A 103 -4.68 -0.27 -8.20
CA ILE A 103 -3.35 -0.82 -7.90
C ILE A 103 -2.34 0.32 -7.97
N GLU A 104 -1.42 0.40 -7.01
CA GLU A 104 -0.42 1.47 -6.92
C GLU A 104 -1.08 2.87 -7.01
N GLN A 105 -2.18 3.01 -6.27
CA GLN A 105 -2.97 4.23 -6.31
C GLN A 105 -2.31 5.32 -5.48
N ARG A 106 -1.93 6.42 -6.14
CA ARG A 106 -1.50 7.63 -5.44
C ARG A 106 -2.69 8.24 -4.71
N VAL A 107 -2.51 8.49 -3.43
CA VAL A 107 -3.48 9.14 -2.55
C VAL A 107 -2.87 10.39 -1.93
N ASP A 108 -3.65 11.46 -1.85
CA ASP A 108 -3.26 12.76 -1.35
C ASP A 108 -4.01 13.04 -0.03
N PHE A 109 -3.29 13.18 1.05
CA PHE A 109 -3.82 13.53 2.36
C PHE A 109 -3.31 14.91 2.83
N SER A 110 -2.95 15.79 1.89
CA SER A 110 -2.41 17.13 2.16
C SER A 110 -3.39 18.05 2.89
N ARG A 111 -4.68 17.72 2.89
CA ARG A 111 -5.70 18.40 3.70
C ARG A 111 -5.40 18.32 5.21
N TRP A 112 -4.79 17.22 5.67
CA TRP A 112 -4.47 17.01 7.09
C TRP A 112 -2.97 17.14 7.39
N VAL A 113 -2.12 16.85 6.42
CA VAL A 113 -0.67 16.84 6.56
C VAL A 113 -0.06 17.60 5.39
N GLU A 114 0.54 18.75 5.65
CA GLU A 114 1.09 19.62 4.60
C GLU A 114 1.98 18.86 3.61
N GLN A 115 1.62 18.92 2.33
CA GLN A 115 2.27 18.19 1.23
C GLN A 115 2.31 16.65 1.43
N GLY A 116 1.40 16.12 2.25
CA GLY A 116 1.31 14.69 2.51
C GLY A 116 0.68 13.93 1.35
N PHE A 117 1.38 12.93 0.83
CA PHE A 117 0.85 11.97 -0.14
C PHE A 117 1.59 10.63 0.00
N GLY A 118 1.02 9.62 -0.59
CA GLY A 118 1.62 8.29 -0.69
C GLY A 118 1.02 7.49 -1.83
N THR A 119 1.50 6.27 -1.98
CA THR A 119 0.95 5.29 -2.92
C THR A 119 0.50 4.08 -2.12
N SER A 120 -0.77 3.71 -2.26
CA SER A 120 -1.34 2.50 -1.67
C SER A 120 -1.22 1.35 -2.65
N ASP A 121 -0.77 0.19 -2.20
CA ASP A 121 -0.52 -0.97 -3.07
C ASP A 121 -1.81 -1.48 -3.71
N ALA A 122 -2.89 -1.57 -2.93
CA ALA A 122 -4.23 -1.86 -3.47
C ALA A 122 -5.32 -1.12 -2.70
N ILE A 123 -6.34 -0.68 -3.44
CA ILE A 123 -7.59 -0.14 -2.91
C ILE A 123 -8.74 -0.86 -3.59
N ILE A 124 -9.73 -1.33 -2.80
CA ILE A 124 -10.96 -1.92 -3.30
C ILE A 124 -12.13 -1.09 -2.74
N ILE A 125 -13.05 -0.69 -3.60
CA ILE A 125 -14.25 0.05 -3.21
C ILE A 125 -15.46 -0.77 -3.60
N SER A 126 -16.29 -1.10 -2.63
CA SER A 126 -17.50 -1.89 -2.84
C SER A 126 -18.54 -1.56 -1.77
N ASP A 127 -19.79 -1.32 -2.21
CA ASP A 127 -20.96 -1.21 -1.35
C ASP A 127 -20.77 -0.35 -0.08
N GLY A 128 -20.26 0.88 -0.29
CA GLY A 128 -19.98 1.81 0.82
C GLY A 128 -18.71 1.50 1.65
N THR A 129 -17.98 0.45 1.30
CA THR A 129 -16.76 0.07 2.01
C THR A 129 -15.51 0.37 1.18
N LEU A 130 -14.55 1.04 1.81
CA LEU A 130 -13.22 1.30 1.27
C LEU A 130 -12.23 0.34 1.93
N HIS A 131 -11.65 -0.59 1.15
CA HIS A 131 -10.56 -1.45 1.61
C HIS A 131 -9.22 -0.90 1.13
N VAL A 132 -8.29 -0.68 2.07
CA VAL A 132 -6.90 -0.29 1.80
C VAL A 132 -6.00 -1.43 2.20
N VAL A 133 -5.19 -1.95 1.28
CA VAL A 133 -4.28 -3.07 1.54
C VAL A 133 -2.85 -2.65 1.25
N ASP A 134 -1.96 -2.92 2.19
CA ASP A 134 -0.53 -2.61 2.12
C ASP A 134 0.28 -3.91 2.28
N TYR A 135 1.18 -4.14 1.34
CA TYR A 135 2.08 -5.29 1.33
C TYR A 135 3.37 -4.99 2.10
N LYS A 136 3.79 -5.91 2.93
CA LYS A 136 5.06 -5.82 3.67
C LYS A 136 5.92 -7.06 3.45
N HIS A 137 7.06 -6.89 2.75
CA HIS A 137 7.98 -7.99 2.47
C HIS A 137 8.90 -8.33 3.65
N GLY A 138 9.15 -7.36 4.53
CA GLY A 138 10.16 -7.47 5.59
C GLY A 138 9.85 -8.54 6.64
N LEU A 139 10.90 -9.25 7.08
CA LEU A 139 10.87 -10.20 8.20
C LEU A 139 11.08 -9.54 9.56
N GLY A 140 11.60 -8.30 9.60
CA GLY A 140 12.13 -7.68 10.82
C GLY A 140 11.06 -7.41 11.89
N VAL A 141 10.12 -6.54 11.60
CA VAL A 141 9.09 -6.09 12.55
C VAL A 141 7.73 -6.60 12.10
N LEU A 142 6.96 -7.13 13.05
CA LEU A 142 5.55 -7.42 12.83
C LEU A 142 4.79 -6.10 12.71
N VAL A 143 4.00 -5.95 11.66
CA VAL A 143 3.24 -4.73 11.38
C VAL A 143 1.75 -5.04 11.49
N GLU A 144 1.08 -4.34 12.39
CA GLU A 144 -0.36 -4.45 12.59
C GLU A 144 -1.09 -3.32 11.85
N ALA A 145 -2.35 -3.56 11.48
CA ALA A 145 -3.20 -2.55 10.87
C ALA A 145 -3.82 -1.61 11.92
N ASP A 146 -4.07 -2.12 13.13
CA ASP A 146 -4.64 -1.34 14.22
C ASP A 146 -3.68 -0.22 14.65
N ASN A 147 -4.20 1.00 14.77
CA ASN A 147 -3.44 2.21 15.10
C ASN A 147 -2.22 2.45 14.19
N ASN A 148 -2.24 1.95 12.97
CA ASN A 148 -1.16 2.11 12.01
C ASN A 148 -1.28 3.45 11.27
N PRO A 149 -0.38 4.43 11.52
CA PRO A 149 -0.50 5.74 10.93
C PRO A 149 -0.27 5.77 9.41
N GLN A 150 0.47 4.81 8.85
CA GLN A 150 0.62 4.67 7.41
C GLN A 150 -0.71 4.32 6.76
N MET A 151 -1.39 3.30 7.31
CA MET A 151 -2.70 2.87 6.83
C MET A 151 -3.76 3.96 6.97
N MET A 152 -3.75 4.68 8.11
CA MET A 152 -4.64 5.84 8.33
C MET A 152 -4.40 6.97 7.31
N CYS A 153 -3.14 7.27 6.96
CA CYS A 153 -2.83 8.24 5.92
C CYS A 153 -3.36 7.81 4.55
N TYR A 154 -3.21 6.53 4.20
CA TYR A 154 -3.75 6.01 2.94
C TYR A 154 -5.27 6.07 2.91
N ALA A 155 -5.93 5.65 4.00
CA ALA A 155 -7.38 5.70 4.12
C ALA A 155 -7.92 7.13 3.99
N LEU A 156 -7.32 8.11 4.70
CA LEU A 156 -7.70 9.52 4.60
C LEU A 156 -7.56 10.06 3.18
N GLY A 157 -6.43 9.75 2.50
CA GLY A 157 -6.21 10.21 1.14
C GLY A 157 -7.14 9.51 0.12
N ALA A 158 -7.50 8.25 0.36
CA ALA A 158 -8.47 7.54 -0.47
C ALA A 158 -9.90 8.07 -0.26
N LEU A 159 -10.30 8.34 0.98
CA LEU A 159 -11.60 8.98 1.28
C LEU A 159 -11.72 10.34 0.59
N GLU A 160 -10.68 11.18 0.62
CA GLU A 160 -10.70 12.48 -0.07
C GLU A 160 -10.93 12.35 -1.58
N LEU A 161 -10.45 11.26 -2.19
CA LEU A 161 -10.61 11.01 -3.62
C LEU A 161 -11.98 10.39 -3.97
N PHE A 162 -12.50 9.53 -3.12
CA PHE A 162 -13.55 8.59 -3.53
C PHE A 162 -14.87 8.74 -2.77
N ASP A 163 -14.88 9.30 -1.55
CA ASP A 163 -16.08 9.38 -0.71
C ASP A 163 -17.24 10.12 -1.40
N ALA A 164 -16.95 11.24 -2.06
CA ALA A 164 -17.97 12.02 -2.79
C ALA A 164 -18.57 11.27 -4.00
N ILE A 165 -17.98 10.16 -4.44
CA ILE A 165 -18.41 9.38 -5.61
C ILE A 165 -19.11 8.10 -5.16
N TYR A 166 -18.62 7.45 -4.10
CA TYR A 166 -19.03 6.10 -3.70
C TYR A 166 -19.78 6.03 -2.37
N ASP A 167 -19.98 7.18 -1.68
CA ASP A 167 -20.72 7.27 -0.41
C ASP A 167 -20.19 6.24 0.60
N ILE A 168 -18.94 6.44 1.05
CA ILE A 168 -18.21 5.45 1.84
C ILE A 168 -18.63 5.55 3.32
N ASP A 169 -19.20 4.47 3.84
CA ASP A 169 -19.67 4.35 5.23
C ASP A 169 -18.66 3.66 6.15
N ALA A 170 -17.79 2.81 5.58
CA ALA A 170 -16.85 2.00 6.33
C ALA A 170 -15.46 1.95 5.66
N VAL A 171 -14.43 1.83 6.49
CA VAL A 171 -13.04 1.67 6.03
C VAL A 171 -12.44 0.41 6.63
N SER A 172 -11.87 -0.44 5.79
CA SER A 172 -11.07 -1.60 6.18
C SER A 172 -9.62 -1.38 5.77
N MET A 173 -8.70 -1.55 6.70
CA MET A 173 -7.27 -1.39 6.48
C MET A 173 -6.58 -2.71 6.75
N THR A 174 -5.82 -3.23 5.78
CA THR A 174 -5.12 -4.51 5.92
C THR A 174 -3.63 -4.38 5.64
N VAL A 175 -2.82 -4.94 6.52
CA VAL A 175 -1.39 -5.18 6.29
C VAL A 175 -1.21 -6.66 5.97
N TYR A 176 -0.72 -6.95 4.76
CA TYR A 176 -0.40 -8.30 4.30
C TYR A 176 1.11 -8.53 4.37
N GLN A 177 1.56 -9.35 5.32
CA GLN A 177 2.98 -9.61 5.58
C GLN A 177 3.28 -11.12 5.52
N PRO A 178 3.44 -11.71 4.31
CA PRO A 178 3.46 -13.16 4.10
C PRO A 178 4.65 -13.85 4.76
N ARG A 179 5.84 -13.26 4.73
CA ARG A 179 7.05 -13.82 5.36
C ARG A 179 6.95 -13.91 6.89
N ARG A 180 5.97 -13.21 7.50
CA ARG A 180 5.61 -13.29 8.92
C ARG A 180 4.35 -14.12 9.16
N GLN A 181 3.74 -14.67 8.09
CA GLN A 181 2.45 -15.36 8.16
C GLN A 181 1.39 -14.49 8.85
N ASN A 182 1.44 -13.18 8.59
CA ASN A 182 0.57 -12.19 9.22
C ASN A 182 -0.31 -11.51 8.17
N VAL A 183 -1.61 -11.52 8.45
CA VAL A 183 -2.60 -10.68 7.79
C VAL A 183 -3.36 -9.98 8.90
N SER A 184 -3.09 -8.68 9.07
CA SER A 184 -3.71 -7.88 10.11
C SER A 184 -4.71 -6.92 9.48
N THR A 185 -5.96 -6.97 9.93
CA THR A 185 -7.04 -6.10 9.45
C THR A 185 -7.63 -5.30 10.60
N PHE A 186 -7.93 -4.05 10.34
CA PHE A 186 -8.64 -3.15 11.23
C PHE A 186 -9.78 -2.47 10.46
N GLU A 187 -10.97 -2.45 11.04
CA GLU A 187 -12.18 -1.87 10.44
C GLU A 187 -12.74 -0.75 11.33
N MET A 188 -13.27 0.29 10.66
CA MET A 188 -13.87 1.44 11.33
C MET A 188 -15.02 2.03 10.53
#